data_9f609674503d302901371e547f98c12c
#
_entry.id   9f609674503d302901371e547f98c12c
#
_cell.length_a   1.000
_cell.length_b   1.000
_cell.length_c   1.000
_cell.angle_alpha   90.00
_cell.angle_beta   90.00
_cell.angle_gamma   90.00
#
_symmetry.space_group_name_H-M   'P 1'
#
loop_
_entity.id
_entity.type
_entity.pdbx_description
1 polymer ?
#
loop_
_entity_poly.entity_id
_entity_poly.type
_entity_poly.pdbx_seq_one_letter_code
_entity_poly.pdbx_strand_id
1 'polypeptide(L)'
;MKRGIKRSFGIVVFSMLLILAMAFPVSASSKVDPPKYFRVVSLGDRSVNLRWSKNTSVSGYELYQYDTASRKYKKIKTLGKTKYTCTIRNLQAGKTYKYLLKAYKKQNGKKYLSKASNKISVKAKKLSESVLSIRRPYYTVKTKKKVTVWNITLSKKVTLKKGTKLAVTAKSGTAVNGYLKNGDKISIKRKYLKYTGLDVNGKKDYTKTVKQEFVNSKGYTSNTNWLIWVSERTCKVYVYKGSAGKWKLKKTFPCCVGRWQNRTASGIRSILKKEWSDTYNGYVLHFSSGTGTTSNPNGCAFHPKVDSRMSQAISHGCIRMERSDLVYLYNNCPVGTRVVVF
;
A
#
# COMPACT_ATOMS: atom_id res chain seq x y z
N MET A 1 -29.82 73.90 80.36
CA MET A 1 -28.53 73.35 79.87
C MET A 1 -28.71 71.95 79.29
N LYS A 2 -28.84 71.80 78.05
CA LYS A 2 -28.70 70.47 77.35
C LYS A 2 -28.32 70.73 75.89
N ARG A 3 -27.13 70.38 75.57
CA ARG A 3 -26.54 70.49 74.20
C ARG A 3 -27.13 69.31 73.34
N GLY A 4 -27.73 69.67 72.21
CA GLY A 4 -28.22 68.69 71.22
C GLY A 4 -27.04 68.42 70.22
N ILE A 5 -26.80 67.14 70.00
CA ILE A 5 -25.84 66.65 69.03
C ILE A 5 -26.56 66.47 67.71
N LYS A 6 -26.14 67.21 66.65
CA LYS A 6 -26.57 67.04 65.30
C LYS A 6 -25.82 65.82 64.66
N ARG A 7 -26.50 64.81 64.28
CA ARG A 7 -25.93 63.71 63.47
C ARG A 7 -26.04 64.11 61.99
N SER A 8 -24.88 64.25 61.38
CA SER A 8 -24.74 64.42 59.92
C SER A 8 -24.84 63.04 59.24
N PHE A 9 -25.80 62.89 58.32
CA PHE A 9 -25.89 61.70 57.46
C PHE A 9 -25.02 61.91 56.22
N GLY A 10 -23.89 61.19 56.13
CA GLY A 10 -23.04 61.19 54.98
C GLY A 10 -23.60 60.18 53.96
N ILE A 11 -23.99 60.66 52.78
CA ILE A 11 -24.39 59.84 51.64
C ILE A 11 -23.11 59.31 50.98
N VAL A 12 -22.87 58.02 51.10
CA VAL A 12 -21.79 57.36 50.38
C VAL A 12 -22.32 57.00 48.98
N VAL A 13 -21.91 57.75 47.97
CA VAL A 13 -22.20 57.43 46.57
C VAL A 13 -21.20 56.35 46.14
N PHE A 14 -21.67 55.14 45.99
CA PHE A 14 -20.92 54.02 45.44
C PHE A 14 -20.91 54.14 43.89
N SER A 15 -19.86 54.73 43.33
CA SER A 15 -19.65 54.76 41.88
C SER A 15 -19.19 53.37 41.39
N MET A 16 -20.15 52.61 40.85
CA MET A 16 -19.94 51.31 40.22
C MET A 16 -19.25 51.55 38.86
N LEU A 17 -17.92 51.39 38.82
CA LEU A 17 -17.13 51.48 37.58
C LEU A 17 -17.44 50.23 36.73
N LEU A 18 -18.29 50.37 35.72
CA LEU A 18 -18.62 49.33 34.75
C LEU A 18 -17.43 49.17 33.81
N ILE A 19 -16.47 48.25 34.11
CA ILE A 19 -15.40 47.86 33.18
C ILE A 19 -16.02 47.08 32.04
N LEU A 20 -16.29 47.77 30.94
CA LEU A 20 -16.68 47.14 29.68
C LEU A 20 -15.45 46.44 29.13
N ALA A 21 -15.28 45.13 29.42
CA ALA A 21 -14.26 44.32 28.82
C ALA A 21 -14.55 44.23 27.30
N MET A 22 -13.94 45.11 26.55
CA MET A 22 -13.87 44.95 25.10
C MET A 22 -13.06 43.68 24.82
N ALA A 23 -13.74 42.57 24.61
CA ALA A 23 -13.17 41.36 24.04
C ALA A 23 -12.76 41.69 22.60
N PHE A 24 -11.50 42.12 22.44
CA PHE A 24 -10.93 42.19 21.09
C PHE A 24 -10.98 40.80 20.50
N PRO A 25 -11.64 40.61 19.34
CA PRO A 25 -11.62 39.34 18.70
C PRO A 25 -10.15 39.02 18.39
N VAL A 26 -9.59 38.02 19.09
CA VAL A 26 -8.31 37.45 18.71
C VAL A 26 -8.44 37.02 17.26
N SER A 27 -7.93 37.82 16.35
CA SER A 27 -7.91 37.48 14.91
C SER A 27 -7.09 36.24 14.78
N ALA A 28 -7.75 35.08 14.75
CA ALA A 28 -7.08 33.81 14.54
C ALA A 28 -6.28 33.93 13.23
N SER A 29 -4.97 33.85 13.35
CA SER A 29 -4.03 33.96 12.25
C SER A 29 -4.52 33.11 11.07
N SER A 30 -4.81 33.76 9.93
CA SER A 30 -5.20 33.11 8.68
C SER A 30 -4.03 32.35 8.02
N LYS A 31 -2.89 32.28 8.71
CA LYS A 31 -1.68 31.60 8.23
C LYS A 31 -1.93 30.11 8.09
N VAL A 32 -1.83 29.62 6.86
CA VAL A 32 -1.95 28.20 6.53
C VAL A 32 -0.57 27.64 6.26
N ASP A 33 -0.18 26.59 7.01
CA ASP A 33 1.11 25.96 6.83
C ASP A 33 1.16 25.18 5.50
N PRO A 34 2.30 25.25 4.78
CA PRO A 34 2.49 24.51 3.54
C PRO A 34 2.53 23.00 3.81
N PRO A 35 2.09 22.18 2.85
CA PRO A 35 2.20 20.72 2.97
C PRO A 35 3.66 20.29 3.08
N LYS A 36 3.96 19.42 4.06
CA LYS A 36 5.30 18.88 4.30
C LYS A 36 5.48 17.51 3.61
N TYR A 37 6.73 17.18 3.27
CA TYR A 37 7.13 15.88 2.70
C TYR A 37 6.36 15.50 1.42
N PHE A 38 6.06 16.49 0.57
CA PHE A 38 5.45 16.23 -0.73
C PHE A 38 6.45 15.52 -1.65
N ARG A 39 6.11 14.28 -2.09
CA ARG A 39 7.02 13.43 -2.85
C ARG A 39 6.30 12.43 -3.76
N VAL A 40 7.01 11.91 -4.73
CA VAL A 40 6.62 10.73 -5.51
C VAL A 40 6.84 9.48 -4.63
N VAL A 41 5.85 8.60 -4.55
CA VAL A 41 5.97 7.31 -3.84
C VAL A 41 6.06 6.13 -4.80
N SER A 42 5.43 6.20 -5.97
CA SER A 42 5.55 5.17 -7.00
C SER A 42 5.19 5.69 -8.38
N LEU A 43 5.68 4.98 -9.41
CA LEU A 43 5.34 5.20 -10.81
C LEU A 43 4.55 3.98 -11.31
N GLY A 44 3.27 4.19 -11.66
CA GLY A 44 2.49 3.18 -12.36
C GLY A 44 2.59 3.34 -13.88
N ASP A 45 1.80 2.54 -14.61
CA ASP A 45 1.67 2.74 -16.06
C ASP A 45 1.06 4.11 -16.33
N ARG A 46 1.80 4.96 -17.06
CA ARG A 46 1.41 6.34 -17.37
C ARG A 46 0.77 7.08 -16.19
N SER A 47 1.30 6.84 -14.99
CA SER A 47 0.74 7.41 -13.78
C SER A 47 1.81 7.64 -12.71
N VAL A 48 1.51 8.56 -11.79
CA VAL A 48 2.35 8.87 -10.64
C VAL A 48 1.50 8.90 -9.38
N ASN A 49 2.00 8.27 -8.31
CA ASN A 49 1.42 8.36 -6.99
C ASN A 49 2.21 9.36 -6.16
N LEU A 50 1.50 10.38 -5.67
CA LEU A 50 2.02 11.46 -4.85
C LEU A 50 1.58 11.28 -3.41
N ARG A 51 2.41 11.70 -2.46
CA ARG A 51 2.11 11.64 -1.03
C ARG A 51 2.69 12.87 -0.31
N TRP A 52 2.02 13.26 0.78
CA TRP A 52 2.46 14.31 1.70
C TRP A 52 2.07 13.97 3.13
N SER A 53 2.53 14.74 4.10
CA SER A 53 2.12 14.58 5.49
C SER A 53 0.67 14.98 5.69
N LYS A 54 -0.03 14.19 6.52
CA LYS A 54 -1.37 14.56 6.99
C LYS A 54 -1.28 15.85 7.80
N ASN A 55 -2.19 16.80 7.54
CA ASN A 55 -2.39 18.00 8.34
C ASN A 55 -3.89 18.12 8.64
N THR A 56 -4.26 18.06 9.89
CA THR A 56 -5.65 18.13 10.36
C THR A 56 -6.18 19.54 10.46
N SER A 57 -5.29 20.56 10.51
CA SER A 57 -5.62 21.97 10.67
C SER A 57 -6.05 22.66 9.38
N VAL A 58 -6.11 21.94 8.26
CA VAL A 58 -6.46 22.49 6.94
C VAL A 58 -7.86 22.01 6.50
N SER A 59 -8.49 22.73 5.61
CA SER A 59 -9.74 22.33 4.95
C SER A 59 -9.52 21.42 3.74
N GLY A 60 -8.31 21.43 3.19
CA GLY A 60 -7.92 20.57 2.06
C GLY A 60 -6.64 21.03 1.38
N TYR A 61 -6.44 20.49 0.18
CA TYR A 61 -5.23 20.73 -0.60
C TYR A 61 -5.58 21.05 -2.05
N GLU A 62 -4.72 21.81 -2.72
CA GLU A 62 -4.75 22.05 -4.16
C GLU A 62 -3.45 21.55 -4.78
N LEU A 63 -3.58 20.66 -5.75
CA LEU A 63 -2.46 20.16 -6.54
C LEU A 63 -2.31 20.96 -7.80
N TYR A 64 -1.11 21.41 -8.08
CA TYR A 64 -0.74 22.19 -9.25
C TYR A 64 0.27 21.44 -10.10
N GLN A 65 0.12 21.54 -11.41
CA GLN A 65 1.05 21.05 -12.41
C GLN A 65 1.64 22.22 -13.18
N TYR A 66 2.93 22.15 -13.48
CA TYR A 66 3.58 23.15 -14.32
C TYR A 66 3.11 22.99 -15.78
N ASP A 67 2.58 24.08 -16.32
CA ASP A 67 2.20 24.18 -17.71
C ASP A 67 3.35 24.84 -18.48
N THR A 68 3.91 24.09 -19.44
CA THR A 68 5.07 24.55 -20.22
C THR A 68 4.73 25.69 -21.17
N ALA A 69 3.48 25.74 -21.69
CA ALA A 69 3.05 26.78 -22.59
C ALA A 69 2.95 28.14 -21.88
N SER A 70 2.25 28.20 -20.75
CA SER A 70 2.10 29.44 -19.99
C SER A 70 3.25 29.71 -19.01
N ARG A 71 4.21 28.77 -18.88
CA ARG A 71 5.33 28.83 -17.89
C ARG A 71 4.86 29.05 -16.44
N LYS A 72 3.64 28.63 -16.09
CA LYS A 72 3.02 28.81 -14.78
C LYS A 72 2.51 27.49 -14.21
N TYR A 73 2.37 27.42 -12.88
CA TYR A 73 1.70 26.30 -12.22
C TYR A 73 0.18 26.50 -12.27
N LYS A 74 -0.52 25.60 -12.95
CA LYS A 74 -1.98 25.56 -13.04
C LYS A 74 -2.53 24.53 -12.05
N LYS A 75 -3.62 24.88 -11.36
CA LYS A 75 -4.33 23.95 -10.48
C LYS A 75 -4.99 22.85 -11.31
N ILE A 76 -4.68 21.60 -10.98
CA ILE A 76 -5.24 20.43 -11.66
C ILE A 76 -6.20 19.63 -10.78
N LYS A 77 -6.16 19.81 -9.45
CA LYS A 77 -7.02 19.06 -8.54
C LYS A 77 -7.20 19.76 -7.20
N THR A 78 -8.42 19.64 -6.64
CA THR A 78 -8.73 20.00 -5.25
C THR A 78 -8.99 18.71 -4.47
N LEU A 79 -8.43 18.59 -3.26
CA LEU A 79 -8.45 17.39 -2.44
C LEU A 79 -8.91 17.75 -1.02
N GLY A 80 -9.74 16.92 -0.42
CA GLY A 80 -10.24 17.12 0.94
C GLY A 80 -9.15 16.91 2.02
N LYS A 81 -9.43 17.40 3.23
CA LYS A 81 -8.49 17.38 4.38
C LYS A 81 -7.98 15.99 4.77
N THR A 82 -8.77 14.95 4.54
CA THR A 82 -8.41 13.57 4.86
C THR A 82 -7.49 12.91 3.82
N LYS A 83 -7.29 13.55 2.65
CA LYS A 83 -6.44 13.03 1.59
C LYS A 83 -4.99 13.44 1.82
N TYR A 84 -4.09 12.47 1.87
CA TYR A 84 -2.64 12.65 1.97
C TYR A 84 -1.88 11.91 0.86
N THR A 85 -2.63 11.39 -0.11
CA THR A 85 -2.12 10.78 -1.34
C THR A 85 -2.97 11.18 -2.53
N CYS A 86 -2.38 11.21 -3.72
CA CYS A 86 -3.08 11.46 -4.97
C CYS A 86 -2.41 10.71 -6.11
N THR A 87 -3.21 10.04 -6.95
CA THR A 87 -2.74 9.43 -8.20
C THR A 87 -3.12 10.31 -9.37
N ILE A 88 -2.15 10.66 -10.19
CA ILE A 88 -2.33 11.30 -11.50
C ILE A 88 -2.15 10.22 -12.56
N ARG A 89 -3.12 10.10 -13.46
CA ARG A 89 -3.18 9.10 -14.53
C ARG A 89 -3.12 9.75 -15.90
N ASN A 90 -3.07 8.92 -16.95
CA ASN A 90 -3.11 9.33 -18.36
C ASN A 90 -1.95 10.27 -18.73
N LEU A 91 -0.80 10.08 -18.09
CA LEU A 91 0.41 10.81 -18.40
C LEU A 91 1.02 10.30 -19.71
N GLN A 92 1.58 11.19 -20.49
CA GLN A 92 2.31 10.84 -21.71
C GLN A 92 3.66 10.23 -21.31
N ALA A 93 3.92 9.00 -21.75
CA ALA A 93 5.17 8.31 -21.46
C ALA A 93 6.37 9.09 -22.02
N GLY A 94 7.47 9.11 -21.27
CA GLY A 94 8.67 9.86 -21.62
C GLY A 94 8.65 11.36 -21.25
N LYS A 95 7.47 11.96 -21.09
CA LYS A 95 7.34 13.37 -20.71
C LYS A 95 7.60 13.60 -19.22
N THR A 96 8.28 14.70 -18.91
CA THR A 96 8.55 15.14 -17.54
C THR A 96 7.47 16.09 -17.06
N TYR A 97 6.91 15.81 -15.90
CA TYR A 97 5.88 16.61 -15.24
C TYR A 97 6.44 17.20 -13.93
N LYS A 98 6.12 18.46 -13.65
CA LYS A 98 6.50 19.13 -12.40
C LYS A 98 5.25 19.46 -11.62
N TYR A 99 5.26 19.18 -10.31
CA TYR A 99 4.12 19.40 -9.42
C TYR A 99 4.53 20.18 -8.17
N LEU A 100 3.57 20.90 -7.61
CA LEU A 100 3.60 21.43 -6.25
C LEU A 100 2.22 21.31 -5.61
N LEU A 101 2.18 21.37 -4.29
CA LEU A 101 0.97 21.26 -3.50
C LEU A 101 0.83 22.49 -2.61
N LYS A 102 -0.39 23.02 -2.46
CA LYS A 102 -0.75 24.04 -1.47
C LYS A 102 -1.85 23.49 -0.57
N ALA A 103 -1.80 23.80 0.71
CA ALA A 103 -2.91 23.59 1.62
C ALA A 103 -3.85 24.83 1.58
N TYR A 104 -5.10 24.62 1.96
CA TYR A 104 -6.04 25.74 2.13
C TYR A 104 -6.89 25.57 3.39
N LYS A 105 -7.26 26.70 3.99
CA LYS A 105 -8.24 26.80 5.09
C LYS A 105 -9.41 27.66 4.60
N LYS A 106 -10.62 27.23 4.93
CA LYS A 106 -11.84 28.04 4.76
C LYS A 106 -12.21 28.62 6.13
N GLN A 107 -12.37 29.90 6.22
CA GLN A 107 -12.76 30.61 7.44
C GLN A 107 -13.62 31.82 7.05
N ASN A 108 -14.77 31.98 7.66
CA ASN A 108 -15.73 33.06 7.39
C ASN A 108 -16.03 33.24 5.88
N GLY A 109 -16.34 32.13 5.19
CA GLY A 109 -16.62 32.11 3.75
C GLY A 109 -15.40 32.34 2.84
N LYS A 110 -14.28 32.82 3.36
CA LYS A 110 -13.05 33.09 2.61
C LYS A 110 -12.10 31.90 2.59
N LYS A 111 -11.34 31.76 1.51
CA LYS A 111 -10.33 30.72 1.32
C LYS A 111 -8.92 31.30 1.39
N TYR A 112 -8.13 30.78 2.30
CA TYR A 112 -6.72 31.17 2.50
C TYR A 112 -5.83 30.03 2.03
N LEU A 113 -4.86 30.33 1.16
CA LEU A 113 -3.90 29.36 0.62
C LEU A 113 -2.56 29.47 1.37
N SER A 114 -1.93 28.33 1.60
CA SER A 114 -0.55 28.28 2.09
C SER A 114 0.46 28.70 1.03
N LYS A 115 1.71 28.94 1.45
CA LYS A 115 2.85 28.84 0.53
C LYS A 115 2.87 27.47 -0.12
N ALA A 116 3.57 27.33 -1.25
CA ALA A 116 3.71 26.06 -1.93
C ALA A 116 4.61 25.09 -1.13
N SER A 117 4.36 23.79 -1.26
CA SER A 117 5.30 22.74 -0.88
C SER A 117 6.60 22.84 -1.67
N ASN A 118 7.56 21.95 -1.39
CA ASN A 118 8.65 21.68 -2.33
C ASN A 118 8.08 21.28 -3.70
N LYS A 119 8.80 21.69 -4.76
CA LYS A 119 8.51 21.28 -6.14
C LYS A 119 9.07 19.87 -6.37
N ILE A 120 8.33 19.03 -7.09
CA ILE A 120 8.81 17.71 -7.51
C ILE A 120 8.78 17.63 -9.03
N SER A 121 9.69 16.83 -9.58
CA SER A 121 9.78 16.55 -11.02
C SER A 121 9.77 15.04 -11.22
N VAL A 122 9.00 14.55 -12.19
CA VAL A 122 8.84 13.12 -12.46
C VAL A 122 8.67 12.85 -13.95
N LYS A 123 9.45 11.92 -14.49
CA LYS A 123 9.31 11.43 -15.87
C LYS A 123 8.30 10.28 -15.88
N ALA A 124 7.20 10.43 -16.61
CA ALA A 124 6.19 9.39 -16.74
C ALA A 124 6.72 8.20 -17.53
N LYS A 125 6.30 6.99 -17.13
CA LYS A 125 6.72 5.73 -17.78
C LYS A 125 5.50 4.99 -18.31
N LYS A 126 5.68 4.23 -19.40
CA LYS A 126 4.84 3.11 -19.80
C LYS A 126 5.47 1.86 -19.21
N LEU A 127 4.70 1.07 -18.46
CA LEU A 127 5.16 -0.23 -17.97
C LEU A 127 4.98 -1.28 -19.06
N SER A 128 5.86 -2.27 -19.11
CA SER A 128 5.71 -3.40 -20.04
C SER A 128 4.51 -4.26 -19.68
N GLU A 129 3.88 -4.89 -20.67
CA GLU A 129 2.78 -5.84 -20.47
C GLU A 129 3.17 -6.98 -19.50
N SER A 130 4.42 -7.41 -19.57
CA SER A 130 4.97 -8.42 -18.66
C SER A 130 4.94 -7.95 -17.20
N VAL A 131 5.25 -6.68 -16.92
CA VAL A 131 5.15 -6.10 -15.58
C VAL A 131 3.69 -5.96 -15.14
N LEU A 132 2.81 -5.52 -16.04
CA LEU A 132 1.38 -5.36 -15.77
C LEU A 132 0.70 -6.70 -15.48
N SER A 133 1.18 -7.79 -16.05
CA SER A 133 0.67 -9.15 -15.84
C SER A 133 1.11 -9.78 -14.50
N ILE A 134 2.05 -9.17 -13.77
CA ILE A 134 2.49 -9.69 -12.47
C ILE A 134 1.37 -9.56 -11.46
N ARG A 135 0.95 -10.69 -10.91
CA ARG A 135 -0.13 -10.82 -9.93
C ARG A 135 0.13 -11.96 -8.97
N ARG A 136 -0.60 -11.97 -7.87
CA ARG A 136 -0.67 -13.14 -6.99
C ARG A 136 -1.36 -14.31 -7.71
N PRO A 137 -1.05 -15.57 -7.35
CA PRO A 137 -1.73 -16.72 -7.91
C PRO A 137 -3.22 -16.67 -7.61
N TYR A 138 -4.04 -17.06 -8.59
CA TYR A 138 -5.46 -17.29 -8.37
C TYR A 138 -5.68 -18.65 -7.71
N TYR A 139 -6.82 -18.81 -7.04
CA TYR A 139 -7.27 -20.13 -6.59
C TYR A 139 -7.77 -20.93 -7.79
N THR A 140 -7.31 -22.15 -7.92
CA THR A 140 -7.86 -23.13 -8.87
C THR A 140 -9.06 -23.82 -8.25
N VAL A 141 -10.15 -23.90 -8.99
CA VAL A 141 -11.42 -24.47 -8.50
C VAL A 141 -12.09 -25.31 -9.56
N LYS A 142 -13.03 -26.18 -9.13
CA LYS A 142 -13.97 -26.90 -10.00
C LYS A 142 -15.40 -26.61 -9.56
N THR A 143 -16.34 -26.54 -10.49
CA THR A 143 -17.78 -26.46 -10.17
C THR A 143 -18.25 -27.78 -9.54
N LYS A 144 -19.04 -27.70 -8.44
CA LYS A 144 -19.60 -28.86 -7.74
C LYS A 144 -20.79 -29.51 -8.49
N LYS A 145 -21.49 -28.69 -9.28
CA LYS A 145 -22.67 -29.11 -10.07
C LYS A 145 -22.78 -28.24 -11.33
N LYS A 146 -23.72 -28.58 -12.21
CA LYS A 146 -24.16 -27.72 -13.32
C LYS A 146 -24.67 -26.39 -12.73
N VAL A 147 -24.23 -25.24 -13.24
CA VAL A 147 -24.59 -23.92 -12.72
C VAL A 147 -24.60 -22.89 -13.83
N THR A 148 -25.64 -22.05 -13.83
CA THR A 148 -25.71 -20.87 -14.71
C THR A 148 -25.13 -19.67 -13.98
N VAL A 149 -24.21 -18.97 -14.64
CA VAL A 149 -23.47 -17.82 -14.10
C VAL A 149 -23.53 -16.65 -15.06
N TRP A 150 -23.28 -15.45 -14.55
CA TRP A 150 -23.12 -14.25 -15.38
C TRP A 150 -21.69 -14.19 -15.94
N ASN A 151 -21.56 -14.20 -17.26
CA ASN A 151 -20.32 -13.95 -17.97
C ASN A 151 -20.18 -12.43 -18.17
N ILE A 152 -19.24 -11.82 -17.43
CA ILE A 152 -19.00 -10.38 -17.41
C ILE A 152 -18.40 -9.93 -18.74
N THR A 153 -17.54 -10.75 -19.36
CA THR A 153 -16.89 -10.42 -20.64
C THR A 153 -17.89 -10.36 -21.79
N LEU A 154 -18.83 -11.32 -21.81
CA LEU A 154 -19.83 -11.45 -22.89
C LEU A 154 -21.16 -10.77 -22.54
N SER A 155 -21.30 -10.19 -21.35
CA SER A 155 -22.54 -9.56 -20.85
C SER A 155 -23.78 -10.48 -21.01
N LYS A 156 -23.64 -11.78 -20.75
CA LYS A 156 -24.72 -12.78 -20.86
C LYS A 156 -24.60 -13.92 -19.84
N LYS A 157 -25.69 -14.65 -19.62
CA LYS A 157 -25.67 -15.88 -18.83
C LYS A 157 -25.01 -17.01 -19.62
N VAL A 158 -24.19 -17.82 -18.95
CA VAL A 158 -23.58 -19.03 -19.50
C VAL A 158 -23.75 -20.18 -18.51
N THR A 159 -23.91 -21.41 -19.02
CA THR A 159 -24.05 -22.60 -18.18
C THR A 159 -22.75 -23.38 -18.15
N LEU A 160 -22.25 -23.62 -16.95
CA LEU A 160 -21.05 -24.42 -16.69
C LEU A 160 -21.45 -25.82 -16.26
N LYS A 161 -20.84 -26.84 -16.85
CA LYS A 161 -21.04 -28.26 -16.45
C LYS A 161 -20.38 -28.51 -15.07
N LYS A 162 -20.83 -29.56 -14.34
CA LYS A 162 -20.12 -30.09 -13.16
C LYS A 162 -18.65 -30.37 -13.53
N GLY A 163 -17.72 -30.04 -12.65
CA GLY A 163 -16.29 -30.27 -12.87
C GLY A 163 -15.59 -29.20 -13.72
N THR A 164 -16.29 -28.19 -14.25
CA THR A 164 -15.66 -27.10 -15.01
C THR A 164 -14.55 -26.47 -14.19
N LYS A 165 -13.31 -26.50 -14.72
CA LYS A 165 -12.13 -25.90 -14.09
C LYS A 165 -12.11 -24.39 -14.38
N LEU A 166 -11.84 -23.58 -13.35
CA LEU A 166 -11.66 -22.13 -13.48
C LEU A 166 -10.71 -21.61 -12.41
N ALA A 167 -10.23 -20.39 -12.60
CA ALA A 167 -9.41 -19.66 -11.64
C ALA A 167 -10.26 -18.58 -10.98
N VAL A 168 -10.16 -18.39 -9.65
CA VAL A 168 -10.88 -17.34 -8.92
C VAL A 168 -9.94 -16.47 -8.09
N THR A 169 -10.31 -15.21 -7.93
CA THR A 169 -9.44 -14.20 -7.27
C THR A 169 -9.49 -14.27 -5.75
N ALA A 170 -10.55 -14.86 -5.17
CA ALA A 170 -10.75 -14.86 -3.71
C ALA A 170 -11.28 -16.22 -3.21
N LYS A 171 -11.08 -16.47 -1.92
CA LYS A 171 -11.59 -17.63 -1.17
C LYS A 171 -12.76 -17.25 -0.26
N SER A 172 -12.97 -15.97 -0.01
CA SER A 172 -14.02 -15.41 0.87
C SER A 172 -15.10 -14.69 0.07
N GLY A 173 -16.22 -14.37 0.73
CA GLY A 173 -17.36 -13.68 0.13
C GLY A 173 -18.43 -14.65 -0.41
N THR A 174 -19.64 -14.13 -0.65
CA THR A 174 -20.79 -14.89 -1.17
C THR A 174 -20.59 -15.28 -2.64
N ALA A 175 -20.09 -14.34 -3.45
CA ALA A 175 -19.72 -14.55 -4.85
C ALA A 175 -18.28 -14.09 -5.09
N VAL A 176 -17.64 -14.69 -6.09
CA VAL A 176 -16.26 -14.38 -6.47
C VAL A 176 -16.15 -14.19 -7.97
N ASN A 177 -15.24 -13.32 -8.39
CA ASN A 177 -14.85 -13.23 -9.79
C ASN A 177 -13.96 -14.40 -10.15
N GLY A 178 -14.27 -15.03 -11.29
CA GLY A 178 -13.51 -16.14 -11.86
C GLY A 178 -13.15 -15.92 -13.31
N TYR A 179 -12.21 -16.71 -13.80
CA TYR A 179 -11.75 -16.73 -15.19
C TYR A 179 -11.86 -18.13 -15.74
N LEU A 180 -12.53 -18.28 -16.87
CA LEU A 180 -12.60 -19.51 -17.66
C LEU A 180 -11.29 -19.73 -18.43
N LYS A 181 -11.10 -20.93 -19.00
CA LYS A 181 -9.89 -21.28 -19.77
C LYS A 181 -9.65 -20.33 -20.97
N ASN A 182 -10.72 -19.87 -21.60
CA ASN A 182 -10.69 -18.90 -22.72
C ASN A 182 -10.44 -17.45 -22.28
N GLY A 183 -10.25 -17.19 -20.98
CA GLY A 183 -10.02 -15.84 -20.45
C GLY A 183 -11.29 -15.08 -20.05
N ASP A 184 -12.47 -15.58 -20.33
CA ASP A 184 -13.72 -14.91 -19.96
C ASP A 184 -13.84 -14.76 -18.46
N LYS A 185 -14.17 -13.55 -18.04
CA LYS A 185 -14.46 -13.23 -16.65
C LYS A 185 -15.91 -13.52 -16.31
N ILE A 186 -16.13 -14.24 -15.22
CA ILE A 186 -17.46 -14.59 -14.73
C ILE A 186 -17.64 -14.17 -13.28
N SER A 187 -18.90 -14.06 -12.84
CA SER A 187 -19.27 -13.96 -11.42
C SER A 187 -19.98 -15.25 -11.01
N ILE A 188 -19.48 -15.91 -9.96
CA ILE A 188 -20.00 -17.19 -9.50
C ILE A 188 -20.14 -17.24 -7.97
N LYS A 189 -21.25 -17.79 -7.47
CA LYS A 189 -21.44 -17.99 -6.03
C LYS A 189 -20.46 -19.02 -5.49
N ARG A 190 -19.73 -18.68 -4.44
CA ARG A 190 -18.68 -19.50 -3.82
C ARG A 190 -19.16 -20.91 -3.42
N LYS A 191 -20.41 -21.06 -2.97
CA LYS A 191 -20.99 -22.36 -2.60
C LYS A 191 -20.95 -23.42 -3.71
N TYR A 192 -20.88 -23.01 -4.97
CA TYR A 192 -20.79 -23.91 -6.12
C TYR A 192 -19.37 -24.35 -6.48
N LEU A 193 -18.36 -23.89 -5.72
CA LEU A 193 -16.95 -24.11 -6.02
C LEU A 193 -16.31 -25.12 -5.05
N LYS A 194 -15.52 -26.06 -5.59
CA LYS A 194 -14.56 -26.88 -4.84
C LYS A 194 -13.16 -26.36 -5.15
N TYR A 195 -12.48 -25.86 -4.12
CA TYR A 195 -11.10 -25.37 -4.23
C TYR A 195 -10.14 -26.56 -4.35
N THR A 196 -9.17 -26.47 -5.25
CA THR A 196 -8.22 -27.54 -5.56
C THR A 196 -6.77 -27.14 -5.44
N GLY A 197 -6.44 -25.83 -5.43
CA GLY A 197 -5.07 -25.37 -5.34
C GLY A 197 -4.90 -23.90 -5.71
N LEU A 198 -3.68 -23.55 -6.15
CA LEU A 198 -3.30 -22.25 -6.69
C LEU A 198 -2.72 -22.42 -8.10
N ASP A 199 -2.85 -21.39 -8.95
CA ASP A 199 -2.22 -21.33 -10.27
C ASP A 199 -0.76 -20.87 -10.17
N VAL A 200 0.04 -21.59 -9.42
CA VAL A 200 1.49 -21.32 -9.31
C VAL A 200 2.23 -21.86 -10.55
N ASN A 201 3.29 -21.16 -10.90
CA ASN A 201 4.16 -21.53 -12.03
C ASN A 201 5.63 -21.46 -11.57
N GLY A 202 5.99 -22.31 -10.62
CA GLY A 202 7.30 -22.31 -9.98
C GLY A 202 8.49 -22.58 -10.90
N LYS A 203 8.27 -23.16 -12.10
CA LYS A 203 9.34 -23.40 -13.09
C LYS A 203 9.58 -22.21 -14.01
N LYS A 204 8.55 -21.41 -14.30
CA LYS A 204 8.64 -20.23 -15.18
C LYS A 204 8.90 -18.98 -14.38
N ASP A 205 9.96 -18.29 -14.68
CA ASP A 205 10.40 -17.08 -14.00
C ASP A 205 10.25 -15.84 -14.89
N TYR A 206 10.28 -14.66 -14.30
CA TYR A 206 10.34 -13.39 -15.00
C TYR A 206 11.80 -13.07 -15.41
N THR A 207 12.00 -12.30 -16.48
CA THR A 207 13.33 -11.80 -16.85
C THR A 207 13.86 -10.82 -15.78
N LYS A 208 15.17 -10.63 -15.73
CA LYS A 208 15.82 -9.65 -14.82
C LYS A 208 15.22 -8.25 -14.98
N THR A 209 15.00 -7.82 -16.22
CA THR A 209 14.41 -6.51 -16.55
C THR A 209 13.02 -6.36 -15.97
N VAL A 210 12.12 -7.34 -16.18
CA VAL A 210 10.75 -7.35 -15.66
C VAL A 210 10.73 -7.31 -14.13
N LYS A 211 11.59 -8.09 -13.48
CA LYS A 211 11.73 -8.10 -12.01
C LYS A 211 12.13 -6.73 -11.46
N GLN A 212 13.11 -6.08 -12.07
CA GLN A 212 13.59 -4.76 -11.63
C GLN A 212 12.58 -3.66 -11.94
N GLU A 213 11.95 -3.69 -13.10
CA GLU A 213 10.91 -2.73 -13.48
C GLU A 213 9.72 -2.82 -12.51
N PHE A 214 9.24 -4.02 -12.19
CA PHE A 214 8.15 -4.23 -11.24
C PHE A 214 8.45 -3.60 -9.88
N VAL A 215 9.55 -3.99 -9.24
CA VAL A 215 9.89 -3.52 -7.89
C VAL A 215 10.12 -2.00 -7.87
N ASN A 216 10.81 -1.47 -8.88
CA ASN A 216 11.09 -0.03 -8.97
C ASN A 216 9.84 0.81 -9.27
N SER A 217 8.85 0.25 -10.01
CA SER A 217 7.59 0.93 -10.28
C SER A 217 6.71 1.08 -9.02
N LYS A 218 6.84 0.17 -8.06
CA LYS A 218 6.04 0.17 -6.82
C LYS A 218 6.54 1.16 -5.77
N GLY A 219 7.76 1.67 -5.89
CA GLY A 219 8.34 2.62 -4.93
C GLY A 219 8.55 2.03 -3.53
N TYR A 220 8.80 0.73 -3.42
CA TYR A 220 9.06 0.09 -2.13
C TYR A 220 10.30 0.69 -1.47
N THR A 221 10.16 1.04 -0.19
CA THR A 221 11.25 1.49 0.69
C THR A 221 11.66 0.37 1.63
N SER A 222 12.91 0.37 2.07
CA SER A 222 13.42 -0.51 3.13
C SER A 222 14.17 0.34 4.16
N ASN A 223 14.25 -0.14 5.41
CA ASN A 223 15.07 0.48 6.44
C ASN A 223 16.56 0.15 6.27
N THR A 224 16.86 -0.78 5.35
CA THR A 224 18.20 -1.19 4.96
C THR A 224 18.39 -0.95 3.46
N ASN A 225 19.60 -1.16 2.94
CA ASN A 225 19.86 -1.13 1.50
C ASN A 225 19.49 -2.44 0.78
N TRP A 226 18.69 -3.32 1.42
CA TRP A 226 18.20 -4.58 0.88
C TRP A 226 16.68 -4.61 0.81
N LEU A 227 16.15 -5.35 -0.17
CA LEU A 227 14.73 -5.63 -0.35
C LEU A 227 14.57 -7.06 -0.86
N ILE A 228 13.60 -7.77 -0.32
CA ILE A 228 13.20 -9.11 -0.73
C ILE A 228 11.81 -9.04 -1.35
N TRP A 229 11.64 -9.60 -2.54
CA TRP A 229 10.32 -9.88 -3.11
C TRP A 229 10.10 -11.38 -3.19
N VAL A 230 9.09 -11.89 -2.48
CA VAL A 230 8.59 -13.26 -2.60
C VAL A 230 7.45 -13.27 -3.59
N SER A 231 7.64 -13.92 -4.72
CA SER A 231 6.59 -14.14 -5.70
C SER A 231 5.92 -15.49 -5.45
N GLU A 232 4.69 -15.46 -4.92
CA GLU A 232 3.92 -16.68 -4.69
C GLU A 232 3.63 -17.43 -6.00
N ARG A 233 3.43 -16.71 -7.11
CA ARG A 233 3.08 -17.32 -8.40
C ARG A 233 4.23 -18.07 -9.04
N THR A 234 5.44 -17.55 -8.95
CA THR A 234 6.64 -18.19 -9.53
C THR A 234 7.37 -19.07 -8.53
N CYS A 235 6.97 -19.07 -7.25
CA CYS A 235 7.68 -19.75 -6.16
C CYS A 235 9.15 -19.38 -6.13
N LYS A 236 9.44 -18.09 -6.16
CA LYS A 236 10.80 -17.52 -6.15
C LYS A 236 10.94 -16.41 -5.11
N VAL A 237 12.14 -16.32 -4.57
CA VAL A 237 12.62 -15.22 -3.74
C VAL A 237 13.61 -14.41 -4.56
N TYR A 238 13.32 -13.12 -4.75
CA TYR A 238 14.18 -12.17 -5.45
C TYR A 238 14.79 -11.22 -4.45
N VAL A 239 16.10 -11.11 -4.45
CA VAL A 239 16.87 -10.26 -3.53
C VAL A 239 17.47 -9.08 -4.26
N TYR A 240 17.20 -7.89 -3.76
CA TYR A 240 17.64 -6.63 -4.36
C TYR A 240 18.53 -5.85 -3.39
N LYS A 241 19.49 -5.10 -3.95
CA LYS A 241 20.27 -4.09 -3.23
C LYS A 241 20.05 -2.72 -3.87
N GLY A 242 19.94 -1.67 -3.04
CA GLY A 242 19.74 -0.30 -3.52
C GLY A 242 18.79 0.50 -2.64
N SER A 243 17.92 1.29 -3.27
CA SER A 243 16.93 2.14 -2.61
C SER A 243 15.66 2.26 -3.46
N ALA A 244 14.62 2.91 -2.93
CA ALA A 244 13.35 3.10 -3.62
C ALA A 244 13.52 3.69 -5.03
N GLY A 245 12.97 2.99 -6.03
CA GLY A 245 13.08 3.34 -7.45
C GLY A 245 14.43 3.01 -8.12
N LYS A 246 15.41 2.52 -7.34
CA LYS A 246 16.78 2.18 -7.83
C LYS A 246 17.24 0.78 -7.40
N TRP A 247 16.29 -0.12 -7.11
CA TRP A 247 16.57 -1.50 -6.74
C TRP A 247 17.22 -2.27 -7.89
N LYS A 248 18.36 -2.94 -7.61
CA LYS A 248 19.08 -3.82 -8.54
C LYS A 248 19.00 -5.26 -8.06
N LEU A 249 18.50 -6.18 -8.89
CA LEU A 249 18.41 -7.60 -8.58
C LEU A 249 19.83 -8.18 -8.37
N LYS A 250 20.03 -8.86 -7.24
CA LYS A 250 21.28 -9.53 -6.86
C LYS A 250 21.19 -11.03 -6.97
N LYS A 251 20.13 -11.64 -6.43
CA LYS A 251 19.93 -13.09 -6.42
C LYS A 251 18.48 -13.45 -6.71
N THR A 252 18.30 -14.65 -7.20
CA THR A 252 17.00 -15.31 -7.38
C THR A 252 17.12 -16.72 -6.85
N PHE A 253 16.25 -17.09 -5.92
CA PHE A 253 16.26 -18.40 -5.30
C PHE A 253 14.91 -19.10 -5.51
N PRO A 254 14.88 -20.43 -5.74
CA PRO A 254 13.65 -21.21 -5.65
C PRO A 254 13.12 -21.20 -4.22
N CYS A 255 11.82 -21.34 -4.05
CA CYS A 255 11.22 -21.51 -2.73
C CYS A 255 9.90 -22.26 -2.79
N CYS A 256 9.45 -22.81 -1.66
CA CYS A 256 8.05 -23.19 -1.50
C CYS A 256 7.31 -22.08 -0.76
N VAL A 257 6.08 -21.85 -1.19
CA VAL A 257 5.17 -20.87 -0.58
C VAL A 257 3.95 -21.57 0.04
N GLY A 258 3.15 -20.83 0.77
CA GLY A 258 1.94 -21.35 1.40
C GLY A 258 0.94 -21.96 0.41
N ARG A 259 0.41 -23.13 0.76
CA ARG A 259 -0.67 -23.80 0.00
C ARG A 259 -1.97 -22.99 0.04
N TRP A 260 -2.95 -23.35 -0.79
CA TRP A 260 -4.19 -22.59 -0.92
C TRP A 260 -4.99 -22.44 0.39
N GLN A 261 -4.88 -23.41 1.32
CA GLN A 261 -5.50 -23.37 2.66
C GLN A 261 -4.81 -22.34 3.56
N ASN A 262 -3.49 -22.26 3.49
CA ASN A 262 -2.60 -21.50 4.35
C ASN A 262 -1.63 -20.68 3.52
N ARG A 263 -2.13 -19.66 2.82
CA ARG A 263 -1.30 -18.81 1.97
C ARG A 263 -0.29 -18.02 2.79
N THR A 264 0.88 -17.80 2.22
CA THR A 264 1.86 -16.87 2.80
C THR A 264 1.24 -15.50 3.01
N ALA A 265 1.46 -14.91 4.18
CA ALA A 265 0.94 -13.60 4.55
C ALA A 265 1.42 -12.54 3.56
N SER A 266 0.51 -12.06 2.71
CA SER A 266 0.81 -11.12 1.64
C SER A 266 0.99 -9.69 2.13
N GLY A 267 1.57 -8.86 1.27
CA GLY A 267 1.72 -7.43 1.49
C GLY A 267 3.15 -7.04 1.80
N ILE A 268 3.30 -5.87 2.42
CA ILE A 268 4.59 -5.27 2.73
C ILE A 268 4.93 -5.58 4.18
N ARG A 269 6.03 -6.28 4.39
CA ARG A 269 6.56 -6.74 5.67
C ARG A 269 8.01 -6.28 5.84
N SER A 270 8.65 -6.67 6.95
CA SER A 270 10.10 -6.50 7.16
C SER A 270 10.64 -7.70 7.93
N ILE A 271 11.92 -8.01 7.78
CA ILE A 271 12.59 -8.96 8.68
C ILE A 271 12.53 -8.38 10.08
N LEU A 272 11.96 -9.13 11.01
CA LEU A 272 11.74 -8.74 12.41
C LEU A 272 12.80 -9.33 13.34
N LYS A 273 13.19 -10.58 13.09
CA LYS A 273 14.14 -11.36 13.89
C LYS A 273 14.89 -12.35 13.01
N LYS A 274 16.10 -12.66 13.36
CA LYS A 274 16.93 -13.70 12.76
C LYS A 274 17.46 -14.60 13.89
N GLU A 275 17.40 -15.90 13.69
CA GLU A 275 17.89 -16.86 14.68
C GLU A 275 18.35 -18.16 14.04
N TRP A 276 19.06 -18.96 14.77
CA TRP A 276 19.23 -20.39 14.51
C TRP A 276 18.05 -21.15 15.10
N SER A 277 17.60 -22.17 14.45
CA SER A 277 16.51 -23.03 14.94
C SER A 277 16.92 -24.49 14.85
N ASP A 278 16.96 -25.18 15.99
CA ASP A 278 17.24 -26.61 16.03
C ASP A 278 16.14 -27.41 15.34
N THR A 279 14.87 -26.99 15.49
CA THR A 279 13.72 -27.63 14.80
C THR A 279 13.91 -27.72 13.28
N TYR A 280 14.47 -26.67 12.67
CA TYR A 280 14.76 -26.65 11.23
C TYR A 280 16.21 -26.98 10.90
N ASN A 281 17.04 -27.15 11.94
CA ASN A 281 18.48 -27.30 11.83
C ASN A 281 19.07 -26.27 10.86
N GLY A 282 18.81 -24.97 11.11
CA GLY A 282 19.28 -23.90 10.25
C GLY A 282 18.71 -22.52 10.60
N TYR A 283 19.13 -21.51 9.86
CA TYR A 283 18.71 -20.14 10.06
C TYR A 283 17.23 -19.93 9.77
N VAL A 284 16.59 -19.07 10.57
CA VAL A 284 15.22 -18.63 10.39
C VAL A 284 15.17 -17.10 10.39
N LEU A 285 14.48 -16.52 9.41
CA LEU A 285 14.25 -15.08 9.31
C LEU A 285 12.74 -14.81 9.38
N HIS A 286 12.28 -14.31 10.52
CA HIS A 286 10.86 -13.96 10.73
C HIS A 286 10.52 -12.65 10.07
N PHE A 287 9.42 -12.59 9.29
CA PHE A 287 8.97 -11.37 8.59
C PHE A 287 7.49 -11.03 8.80
N SER A 288 6.77 -11.77 9.63
CA SER A 288 5.39 -11.49 10.01
C SER A 288 5.22 -11.81 11.48
N SER A 289 4.65 -10.91 12.25
CA SER A 289 4.19 -11.18 13.61
C SER A 289 2.93 -12.05 13.60
N GLY A 290 2.66 -12.76 14.69
CA GLY A 290 1.67 -13.83 14.88
C GLY A 290 0.20 -13.62 14.53
N THR A 291 -0.16 -12.51 13.88
CA THR A 291 -1.50 -12.28 13.29
C THR A 291 -1.69 -12.96 11.91
N GLY A 292 -0.77 -13.83 11.51
CA GLY A 292 -0.97 -14.76 10.39
C GLY A 292 -2.06 -15.77 10.74
N THR A 293 -2.70 -16.35 9.75
CA THR A 293 -3.81 -17.31 9.84
C THR A 293 -3.78 -18.18 11.10
N THR A 294 -4.94 -18.65 11.57
CA THR A 294 -5.12 -19.56 12.73
C THR A 294 -4.17 -20.77 12.77
N SER A 295 -3.57 -21.14 11.64
CA SER A 295 -2.63 -22.26 11.48
C SER A 295 -1.13 -21.89 11.63
N ASN A 296 -0.81 -20.60 11.76
CA ASN A 296 0.57 -20.16 12.04
C ASN A 296 0.57 -18.97 13.02
N PRO A 297 0.33 -19.23 14.32
CA PRO A 297 0.29 -18.20 15.34
C PRO A 297 1.62 -17.45 15.50
N ASN A 298 2.73 -18.05 15.08
CA ASN A 298 4.08 -17.46 15.15
C ASN A 298 4.43 -16.61 13.91
N GLY A 299 3.45 -16.38 13.00
CA GLY A 299 3.67 -15.60 11.79
C GLY A 299 4.34 -16.39 10.66
N CYS A 300 4.93 -15.68 9.70
CA CYS A 300 5.63 -16.28 8.57
C CYS A 300 7.13 -15.99 8.65
N ALA A 301 7.93 -17.00 8.27
CA ALA A 301 9.38 -16.91 8.25
C ALA A 301 9.95 -17.53 6.96
N PHE A 302 11.18 -17.16 6.63
CA PHE A 302 12.04 -17.97 5.77
C PHE A 302 12.73 -19.02 6.66
N HIS A 303 12.69 -20.27 6.27
CA HIS A 303 13.38 -21.37 6.99
C HIS A 303 13.81 -22.47 6.01
N PRO A 304 14.71 -23.39 6.40
CA PRO A 304 15.12 -24.51 5.56
C PRO A 304 13.92 -25.34 5.10
N LYS A 305 14.03 -25.91 3.91
CA LYS A 305 13.06 -26.91 3.45
C LYS A 305 13.08 -28.13 4.39
N VAL A 306 11.91 -28.75 4.55
CA VAL A 306 11.73 -29.94 5.43
C VAL A 306 11.60 -31.24 4.61
N ASP A 307 11.60 -31.12 3.29
CA ASP A 307 11.50 -32.24 2.34
C ASP A 307 12.17 -31.85 1.01
N SER A 308 12.28 -32.79 0.07
CA SER A 308 12.93 -32.59 -1.24
C SER A 308 12.18 -31.65 -2.20
N ARG A 309 10.93 -31.32 -1.90
CA ARG A 309 10.07 -30.53 -2.80
C ARG A 309 10.46 -29.07 -2.83
N MET A 310 10.53 -28.49 -4.03
CA MET A 310 10.82 -27.08 -4.24
C MET A 310 9.90 -26.48 -5.32
N SER A 311 9.83 -25.17 -5.37
CA SER A 311 9.05 -24.39 -6.37
C SER A 311 7.57 -24.74 -6.40
N GLN A 312 6.97 -24.94 -5.24
CA GLN A 312 5.57 -25.36 -5.07
C GLN A 312 4.84 -24.57 -3.97
N ALA A 313 3.51 -24.56 -4.05
CA ALA A 313 2.66 -24.00 -2.99
C ALA A 313 2.21 -25.11 -2.03
N ILE A 314 3.04 -25.48 -1.08
CA ILE A 314 2.86 -26.65 -0.19
C ILE A 314 3.07 -26.36 1.30
N SER A 315 3.63 -25.20 1.66
CA SER A 315 3.89 -24.88 3.07
C SER A 315 2.61 -24.47 3.82
N HIS A 316 2.71 -24.33 5.13
CA HIS A 316 1.65 -23.80 5.99
C HIS A 316 1.69 -22.26 6.11
N GLY A 317 2.41 -21.58 5.20
CA GLY A 317 2.50 -20.11 5.15
C GLY A 317 3.93 -19.59 5.13
N CYS A 318 4.88 -20.30 5.72
CA CYS A 318 6.30 -19.96 5.68
C CYS A 318 6.90 -20.13 4.27
N ILE A 319 8.04 -19.51 4.06
CA ILE A 319 8.84 -19.64 2.84
C ILE A 319 9.96 -20.65 3.08
N ARG A 320 9.85 -21.83 2.45
CA ARG A 320 10.86 -22.89 2.54
C ARG A 320 11.92 -22.68 1.46
N MET A 321 13.18 -22.74 1.83
CA MET A 321 14.33 -22.51 0.94
C MET A 321 15.40 -23.58 1.13
N GLU A 322 16.31 -23.69 0.17
CA GLU A 322 17.56 -24.44 0.37
C GLU A 322 18.38 -23.76 1.47
N ARG A 323 19.14 -24.55 2.24
CA ARG A 323 19.99 -24.03 3.33
C ARG A 323 21.01 -23.02 2.84
N SER A 324 21.69 -23.31 1.74
CA SER A 324 22.69 -22.41 1.13
C SER A 324 22.08 -21.06 0.74
N ASP A 325 20.88 -21.07 0.16
CA ASP A 325 20.17 -19.84 -0.23
C ASP A 325 19.74 -19.03 0.99
N LEU A 326 19.35 -19.72 2.04
CA LEU A 326 18.94 -19.09 3.29
C LEU A 326 20.12 -18.45 4.03
N VAL A 327 21.30 -19.10 4.02
CA VAL A 327 22.57 -18.51 4.53
C VAL A 327 22.86 -17.18 3.82
N TYR A 328 22.64 -17.10 2.49
CA TYR A 328 22.79 -15.84 1.77
C TYR A 328 21.86 -14.76 2.31
N LEU A 329 20.56 -15.07 2.54
CA LEU A 329 19.61 -14.12 3.14
C LEU A 329 20.04 -13.70 4.54
N TYR A 330 20.46 -14.66 5.35
CA TYR A 330 20.87 -14.42 6.73
C TYR A 330 22.07 -13.46 6.78
N ASN A 331 23.08 -13.66 5.97
CA ASN A 331 24.31 -12.86 5.98
C ASN A 331 24.11 -11.46 5.37
N ASN A 332 23.25 -11.31 4.36
CA ASN A 332 23.13 -10.07 3.57
C ASN A 332 21.91 -9.20 3.94
N CYS A 333 20.84 -9.79 4.44
CA CYS A 333 19.57 -9.08 4.70
C CYS A 333 19.36 -8.90 6.21
N PRO A 334 19.78 -7.77 6.80
CA PRO A 334 19.62 -7.53 8.23
C PRO A 334 18.15 -7.33 8.66
N VAL A 335 17.90 -7.34 9.96
CA VAL A 335 16.61 -6.93 10.54
C VAL A 335 16.23 -5.54 10.01
N GLY A 336 14.94 -5.33 9.71
CA GLY A 336 14.46 -4.13 9.04
C GLY A 336 14.47 -4.19 7.51
N THR A 337 15.10 -5.22 6.89
CA THR A 337 15.01 -5.44 5.43
C THR A 337 13.56 -5.62 5.02
N ARG A 338 13.13 -4.89 4.01
CA ARG A 338 11.77 -4.97 3.45
C ARG A 338 11.52 -6.31 2.79
N VAL A 339 10.42 -6.96 3.16
CA VAL A 339 9.90 -8.18 2.51
C VAL A 339 8.55 -7.85 1.87
N VAL A 340 8.45 -8.05 0.57
CA VAL A 340 7.21 -7.90 -0.20
C VAL A 340 6.74 -9.30 -0.61
N VAL A 341 5.56 -9.71 -0.18
CA VAL A 341 4.93 -10.98 -0.59
C VAL A 341 3.81 -10.67 -1.57
N PHE A 342 3.95 -11.15 -2.83
CA PHE A 342 3.03 -10.80 -3.91
C PHE A 342 2.78 -11.95 -4.90
#